data_a30d6ec1ff07a9612beea98d0d3c2160
#
_entry.id   a30d6ec1ff07a9612beea98d0d3c2160
#
_cell.length_a   1.000
_cell.length_b   1.000
_cell.length_c   1.000
_cell.angle_alpha   90.00
_cell.angle_beta   90.00
_cell.angle_gamma   90.00
#
_symmetry.space_group_name_H-M   'P 1'
#
loop_
_entity.id
_entity.type
_entity.pdbx_description
1 polymer ?
#
loop_
_entity_poly.entity_id
_entity_poly.type
_entity_poly.pdbx_seq_one_letter_code
_entity_poly.pdbx_strand_id
1 'polypeptide(L)'
;MKRFFGILPVAMAALSMMISCSGGDGGYRAPIFKQEARLDFEILGDEFFGSPSNIVATDNYLLVSGYTRNGGPTFFVFDKNGNPVRSGINSGRGPGETISGYINMSVDDDTVQYNDVQTGWRLAFSLEEFLRDGTLEIQMEALDLPGWCTYAMRTPKGDEIRLISRSGKKDLDMPQRTIQLESEGATYEYTEPAIEDREIAFFASLQRSIVYSPDGTRMVVSGVPGFILEIFNLEGGIQRKTIKRFLPPAVTLENGSYTQNDEYVFGGGNLCTTEKYIYSAYDGERTAKEFRASGMNCLLYDKIAVFDWDGNPKYLYKSDYRIMSLSVENDTTV
;
A
#
# COMPACT_ATOMS: atom_id res chain seq x y z
N MET A 1 -32.01 19.77 12.65
CA MET A 1 -30.65 19.83 12.16
C MET A 1 -30.65 19.77 10.64
N LYS A 2 -30.23 20.82 9.96
CA LYS A 2 -30.32 20.97 8.50
C LYS A 2 -28.95 20.55 7.94
N ARG A 3 -28.92 19.49 7.13
CA ARG A 3 -27.76 19.09 6.37
C ARG A 3 -27.56 20.11 5.23
N PHE A 4 -26.44 20.79 5.22
CA PHE A 4 -26.01 21.62 4.10
C PHE A 4 -25.08 20.77 3.21
N PHE A 5 -25.57 20.42 2.04
CA PHE A 5 -24.72 19.98 0.95
C PHE A 5 -24.14 21.25 0.29
N GLY A 6 -22.86 21.49 0.51
CA GLY A 6 -22.14 22.56 -0.17
C GLY A 6 -21.56 22.06 -1.48
N ILE A 7 -22.13 22.47 -2.61
CA ILE A 7 -21.50 22.36 -3.92
C ILE A 7 -20.48 23.50 -4.02
N LEU A 8 -19.20 23.18 -4.03
CA LEU A 8 -18.15 24.17 -4.24
C LEU A 8 -18.02 24.55 -5.72
N PRO A 9 -17.88 25.83 -6.04
CA PRO A 9 -17.55 26.27 -7.40
C PRO A 9 -16.05 26.02 -7.69
N VAL A 10 -15.79 25.33 -8.81
CA VAL A 10 -14.45 25.12 -9.36
C VAL A 10 -13.88 26.47 -9.80
N ALA A 11 -12.88 26.96 -9.08
CA ALA A 11 -12.07 28.08 -9.54
C ALA A 11 -11.01 27.55 -10.53
N MET A 12 -11.16 27.90 -11.79
CA MET A 12 -10.16 27.67 -12.84
C MET A 12 -8.97 28.60 -12.59
N ALA A 13 -7.86 28.05 -12.11
CA ALA A 13 -6.57 28.73 -12.11
C ALA A 13 -5.77 28.33 -13.36
N ALA A 14 -5.36 29.33 -14.13
CA ALA A 14 -4.61 29.16 -15.37
C ALA A 14 -3.20 28.61 -15.11
N LEU A 15 -2.84 27.59 -15.86
CA LEU A 15 -1.62 26.81 -15.78
C LEU A 15 -0.50 27.51 -16.56
N SER A 16 0.58 27.89 -15.91
CA SER A 16 1.85 28.21 -16.55
C SER A 16 2.64 26.93 -16.80
N MET A 17 2.71 26.50 -18.04
CA MET A 17 3.55 25.37 -18.48
C MET A 17 5.02 25.75 -18.37
N MET A 18 5.72 25.19 -17.42
CA MET A 18 7.17 25.06 -17.48
C MET A 18 7.51 23.68 -18.02
N ILE A 19 7.75 23.58 -19.31
CA ILE A 19 8.35 22.41 -19.92
C ILE A 19 9.84 22.44 -19.56
N SER A 20 10.22 21.72 -18.53
CA SER A 20 11.61 21.39 -18.27
C SER A 20 11.99 20.17 -19.12
N CYS A 21 12.67 20.43 -20.23
CA CYS A 21 13.40 19.38 -20.95
C CYS A 21 14.69 19.09 -20.18
N SER A 22 14.68 18.07 -19.32
CA SER A 22 15.91 17.45 -18.83
C SER A 22 16.07 16.09 -19.49
N GLY A 23 17.07 15.99 -20.33
CA GLY A 23 17.48 14.71 -20.93
C GLY A 23 18.26 13.91 -19.89
N GLY A 24 18.08 12.60 -19.89
CA GLY A 24 19.01 11.66 -19.26
C GLY A 24 18.50 10.76 -18.15
N ASP A 25 17.23 10.84 -17.73
CA ASP A 25 16.75 10.10 -16.56
C ASP A 25 15.98 8.82 -16.90
N GLY A 26 16.58 7.85 -17.58
CA GLY A 26 16.04 6.48 -17.65
C GLY A 26 14.54 6.32 -17.97
N GLY A 27 13.89 7.35 -18.58
CA GLY A 27 12.47 7.33 -18.92
C GLY A 27 11.52 7.75 -17.78
N TYR A 28 12.03 8.29 -16.67
CA TYR A 28 11.20 8.81 -15.58
C TYR A 28 10.58 10.15 -15.95
N ARG A 29 9.30 10.31 -15.60
CA ARG A 29 8.55 11.56 -15.79
C ARG A 29 7.60 11.76 -14.63
N ALA A 30 7.79 12.86 -13.88
CA ALA A 30 6.89 13.21 -12.78
C ALA A 30 5.42 13.20 -13.26
N PRO A 31 4.49 12.71 -12.43
CA PRO A 31 3.09 12.64 -12.83
C PRO A 31 2.51 14.03 -12.98
N ILE A 32 1.79 14.26 -14.08
CA ILE A 32 1.06 15.52 -14.34
C ILE A 32 -0.41 15.26 -14.14
N PHE A 33 -0.99 15.81 -13.09
CA PHE A 33 -2.39 15.62 -12.74
C PHE A 33 -3.28 16.60 -13.49
N LYS A 34 -4.44 16.12 -13.94
CA LYS A 34 -5.41 16.95 -14.69
C LYS A 34 -6.14 17.94 -13.80
N GLN A 35 -6.32 17.59 -12.55
CA GLN A 35 -7.02 18.40 -11.57
C GLN A 35 -6.31 18.29 -10.22
N GLU A 36 -6.22 19.44 -9.54
CA GLU A 36 -5.74 19.50 -8.17
C GLU A 36 -6.84 20.11 -7.30
N ALA A 37 -7.02 19.55 -6.13
CA ALA A 37 -7.98 20.04 -5.14
C ALA A 37 -7.41 19.91 -3.73
N ARG A 38 -8.02 20.57 -2.79
CA ARG A 38 -7.76 20.42 -1.37
C ARG A 38 -8.83 19.50 -0.78
N LEU A 39 -8.44 18.59 0.08
CA LEU A 39 -9.39 17.78 0.82
C LEU A 39 -9.90 18.57 2.03
N ASP A 40 -11.21 18.54 2.22
CA ASP A 40 -11.82 18.91 3.48
C ASP A 40 -11.89 17.67 4.36
N PHE A 41 -11.36 17.77 5.58
CA PHE A 41 -11.28 16.67 6.52
C PHE A 41 -12.27 16.88 7.67
N GLU A 42 -12.91 15.80 8.06
CA GLU A 42 -13.59 15.69 9.34
C GLU A 42 -12.72 14.81 10.24
N ILE A 43 -12.37 15.33 11.44
CA ILE A 43 -11.65 14.53 12.43
C ILE A 43 -12.69 13.69 13.17
N LEU A 44 -12.63 12.38 12.96
CA LEU A 44 -13.58 11.43 13.57
C LEU A 44 -13.16 10.99 14.98
N GLY A 45 -11.89 11.10 15.33
CA GLY A 45 -11.36 10.73 16.63
C GLY A 45 -9.91 11.14 16.77
N ASP A 46 -9.46 11.36 18.00
CA ASP A 46 -8.09 11.77 18.35
C ASP A 46 -7.34 10.73 19.19
N GLU A 47 -7.99 9.60 19.53
CA GLU A 47 -7.48 8.60 20.45
C GLU A 47 -6.97 7.34 19.74
N PHE A 48 -5.92 7.44 18.93
CA PHE A 48 -5.19 6.26 18.53
C PHE A 48 -3.86 6.16 19.28
N PHE A 49 -3.76 5.18 20.19
CA PHE A 49 -2.63 5.04 21.10
C PHE A 49 -1.40 4.33 20.53
N GLY A 50 -1.31 4.21 19.22
CA GLY A 50 -0.27 3.43 18.57
C GLY A 50 0.25 4.04 17.28
N SER A 51 0.86 3.19 16.48
CA SER A 51 1.28 3.49 15.12
C SER A 51 0.39 2.70 14.18
N PRO A 52 -0.63 3.32 13.54
CA PRO A 52 -1.48 2.63 12.58
C PRO A 52 -0.65 2.22 11.36
N SER A 53 -0.88 1.03 10.83
CA SER A 53 -0.19 0.52 9.64
C SER A 53 -1.12 0.32 8.46
N ASN A 54 -2.34 -0.08 8.71
CA ASN A 54 -3.33 -0.32 7.68
C ASN A 54 -4.72 0.12 8.17
N ILE A 55 -5.54 0.61 7.26
CA ILE A 55 -6.93 0.95 7.51
C ILE A 55 -7.80 0.36 6.40
N VAL A 56 -8.93 -0.22 6.78
CA VAL A 56 -9.95 -0.73 5.87
C VAL A 56 -11.30 -0.17 6.30
N ALA A 57 -11.97 0.54 5.41
CA ALA A 57 -13.35 0.98 5.61
C ALA A 57 -14.31 -0.10 5.13
N THR A 58 -15.26 -0.47 5.97
CA THR A 58 -16.44 -1.28 5.62
C THR A 58 -17.69 -0.41 5.65
N ASP A 59 -18.83 -0.92 5.29
CA ASP A 59 -20.08 -0.15 5.32
C ASP A 59 -20.39 0.50 6.70
N ASN A 60 -20.05 -0.20 7.78
CA ASN A 60 -20.43 0.21 9.13
C ASN A 60 -19.25 0.60 10.04
N TYR A 61 -18.04 0.18 9.70
CA TYR A 61 -16.89 0.28 10.58
C TYR A 61 -15.63 0.76 9.86
N LEU A 62 -14.70 1.30 10.66
CA LEU A 62 -13.32 1.53 10.28
C LEU A 62 -12.47 0.51 11.05
N LEU A 63 -11.76 -0.34 10.32
CA LEU A 63 -10.87 -1.36 10.86
C LEU A 63 -9.45 -0.85 10.74
N VAL A 64 -8.72 -0.84 11.84
CA VAL A 64 -7.34 -0.33 11.88
C VAL A 64 -6.44 -1.40 12.43
N SER A 65 -5.38 -1.74 11.70
CA SER A 65 -4.27 -2.51 12.25
C SER A 65 -3.11 -1.60 12.60
N GLY A 66 -2.36 -1.94 13.63
CA GLY A 66 -1.22 -1.14 14.04
C GLY A 66 -0.58 -1.62 15.33
N TYR A 67 0.43 -0.89 15.78
CA TYR A 67 1.12 -1.19 17.03
C TYR A 67 0.62 -0.36 18.19
N THR A 68 0.52 -1.01 19.35
CA THR A 68 0.51 -0.31 20.64
C THR A 68 1.88 -0.39 21.30
N ARG A 69 2.27 0.67 22.00
CA ARG A 69 3.63 0.81 22.56
C ARG A 69 4.03 -0.25 23.59
N ASN A 70 3.09 -1.01 24.14
CA ASN A 70 3.33 -1.91 25.28
C ASN A 70 2.89 -3.36 25.02
N GLY A 71 2.85 -3.81 23.75
CA GLY A 71 2.42 -5.18 23.44
C GLY A 71 0.92 -5.40 23.63
N GLY A 72 0.12 -4.35 23.52
CA GLY A 72 -1.34 -4.41 23.54
C GLY A 72 -1.93 -4.89 22.21
N PRO A 73 -3.25 -4.68 22.00
CA PRO A 73 -3.93 -5.09 20.81
C PRO A 73 -3.34 -4.44 19.57
N THR A 74 -3.37 -5.17 18.46
CA THR A 74 -2.91 -4.74 17.13
C THR A 74 -4.06 -4.52 16.16
N PHE A 75 -5.28 -4.87 16.55
CA PHE A 75 -6.50 -4.70 15.77
C PHE A 75 -7.52 -3.87 16.53
N PHE A 76 -8.10 -2.89 15.84
CA PHE A 76 -9.05 -1.93 16.40
C PHE A 76 -10.23 -1.76 15.44
N VAL A 77 -11.42 -1.68 16.01
CA VAL A 77 -12.66 -1.39 15.30
C VAL A 77 -13.23 -0.08 15.84
N PHE A 78 -13.52 0.83 14.94
CA PHE A 78 -14.20 2.10 15.20
C PHE A 78 -15.52 2.13 14.44
N ASP A 79 -16.52 2.84 14.97
CA ASP A 79 -17.69 3.18 14.19
C ASP A 79 -17.36 4.27 13.14
N LYS A 80 -18.34 4.60 12.28
CA LYS A 80 -18.16 5.64 11.23
C LYS A 80 -18.04 7.06 11.79
N ASN A 81 -18.22 7.25 13.08
CA ASN A 81 -17.99 8.53 13.77
C ASN A 81 -16.62 8.55 14.49
N GLY A 82 -15.80 7.50 14.35
CA GLY A 82 -14.50 7.38 14.97
C GLY A 82 -14.52 6.95 16.44
N ASN A 83 -15.69 6.55 16.99
CA ASN A 83 -15.75 6.05 18.34
C ASN A 83 -15.17 4.63 18.41
N PRO A 84 -14.32 4.30 19.39
CA PRO A 84 -13.79 2.96 19.54
C PRO A 84 -14.93 1.98 19.92
N VAL A 85 -15.04 0.91 19.17
CA VAL A 85 -16.03 -0.16 19.39
C VAL A 85 -15.37 -1.32 20.11
N ARG A 86 -14.23 -1.80 19.58
CA ARG A 86 -13.52 -2.96 20.11
C ARG A 86 -12.08 -3.02 19.66
N SER A 87 -11.25 -3.74 20.44
CA SER A 87 -9.88 -4.08 20.04
C SER A 87 -9.55 -5.52 20.40
N GLY A 88 -8.60 -6.12 19.67
CA GLY A 88 -8.19 -7.50 19.86
C GLY A 88 -6.89 -7.81 19.13
N ILE A 89 -6.54 -9.09 19.04
CA ILE A 89 -5.28 -9.62 18.51
C ILE A 89 -4.08 -8.94 19.16
N ASN A 90 -3.43 -9.62 20.08
CA ASN A 90 -2.27 -9.06 20.77
C ASN A 90 -1.00 -9.15 19.94
N SER A 91 -0.07 -8.27 20.23
CA SER A 91 1.29 -8.36 19.70
C SER A 91 2.07 -9.46 20.43
N GLY A 92 2.60 -10.41 19.67
CA GLY A 92 3.36 -11.53 20.21
C GLY A 92 3.65 -12.62 19.18
N ARG A 93 4.10 -13.78 19.67
CA ARG A 93 4.41 -14.98 18.87
C ARG A 93 3.57 -16.19 19.27
N GLY A 94 2.62 -15.99 20.17
CA GLY A 94 1.67 -17.03 20.57
C GLY A 94 0.61 -17.32 19.50
N PRO A 95 -0.15 -18.40 19.68
CA PRO A 95 -1.29 -18.69 18.82
C PRO A 95 -2.28 -17.52 18.82
N GLY A 96 -2.66 -17.03 17.64
CA GLY A 96 -3.56 -15.90 17.50
C GLY A 96 -2.94 -14.52 17.78
N GLU A 97 -1.62 -14.44 17.94
CA GLU A 97 -0.88 -13.20 18.07
C GLU A 97 -0.17 -12.84 16.76
N THR A 98 0.20 -11.57 16.59
CA THR A 98 0.95 -11.07 15.43
C THR A 98 2.19 -10.29 15.89
N ILE A 99 3.31 -10.41 15.15
CA ILE A 99 4.55 -9.73 15.55
C ILE A 99 4.64 -8.34 14.95
N SER A 100 4.10 -8.14 13.77
CA SER A 100 4.57 -7.05 12.93
C SER A 100 3.47 -6.08 12.52
N GLY A 101 3.84 -4.79 12.48
CA GLY A 101 3.03 -3.76 11.81
C GLY A 101 3.02 -3.87 10.28
N TYR A 102 3.69 -4.85 9.71
CA TYR A 102 3.63 -5.16 8.26
C TYR A 102 2.56 -6.21 7.96
N ILE A 103 1.47 -6.15 8.66
CA ILE A 103 0.35 -7.04 8.48
C ILE A 103 -0.51 -6.52 7.35
N ASN A 104 -0.71 -7.37 6.35
CA ASN A 104 -1.70 -7.11 5.35
C ASN A 104 -3.04 -7.56 5.87
N MET A 105 -3.92 -6.61 6.12
CA MET A 105 -5.29 -6.84 6.53
C MET A 105 -6.20 -6.71 5.32
N SER A 106 -7.07 -7.67 5.13
CA SER A 106 -8.17 -7.59 4.16
C SER A 106 -9.47 -8.00 4.83
N VAL A 107 -10.56 -7.56 4.25
CA VAL A 107 -11.92 -7.92 4.67
C VAL A 107 -12.66 -8.40 3.45
N ASP A 108 -13.26 -9.56 3.57
CA ASP A 108 -14.13 -10.15 2.57
C ASP A 108 -15.43 -10.53 3.25
N ASP A 109 -16.52 -9.87 2.87
CA ASP A 109 -17.81 -9.90 3.57
C ASP A 109 -17.63 -9.65 5.09
N ASP A 110 -17.82 -10.67 5.91
CA ASP A 110 -17.65 -10.65 7.36
C ASP A 110 -16.30 -11.16 7.82
N THR A 111 -15.47 -11.67 6.94
CA THR A 111 -14.19 -12.30 7.30
C THR A 111 -13.06 -11.29 7.27
N VAL A 112 -12.46 -11.04 8.43
CA VAL A 112 -11.20 -10.29 8.54
C VAL A 112 -10.04 -11.27 8.42
N GLN A 113 -9.10 -10.98 7.54
CA GLN A 113 -7.90 -11.78 7.33
C GLN A 113 -6.64 -10.96 7.61
N TYR A 114 -5.70 -11.58 8.32
CA TYR A 114 -4.37 -11.07 8.58
C TYR A 114 -3.33 -12.02 8.02
N ASN A 115 -2.43 -11.53 7.19
CA ASN A 115 -1.33 -12.31 6.66
C ASN A 115 -0.02 -11.82 7.28
N ASP A 116 0.50 -12.55 8.23
CA ASP A 116 1.78 -12.25 8.89
C ASP A 116 2.89 -13.12 8.29
N VAL A 117 3.57 -12.60 7.29
CA VAL A 117 4.67 -13.31 6.63
C VAL A 117 5.89 -13.53 7.53
N GLN A 118 6.01 -12.80 8.64
CA GLN A 118 7.12 -12.97 9.58
C GLN A 118 6.90 -14.17 10.51
N THR A 119 5.67 -14.42 10.89
CA THR A 119 5.31 -15.63 11.66
C THR A 119 5.00 -16.81 10.76
N GLY A 120 4.68 -16.57 9.49
CA GLY A 120 4.22 -17.61 8.56
C GLY A 120 2.78 -18.04 8.78
N TRP A 121 1.95 -17.19 9.38
CA TRP A 121 0.55 -17.48 9.66
C TRP A 121 -0.40 -16.51 8.99
N ARG A 122 -1.51 -17.06 8.51
CA ARG A 122 -2.74 -16.34 8.23
C ARG A 122 -3.68 -16.52 9.41
N LEU A 123 -4.20 -15.42 9.90
CA LEU A 123 -5.26 -15.41 10.90
C LEU A 123 -6.55 -14.95 10.23
N ALA A 124 -7.64 -15.64 10.47
CA ALA A 124 -8.96 -15.28 9.97
C ALA A 124 -10.01 -15.40 11.07
N PHE A 125 -10.97 -14.47 11.10
CA PHE A 125 -12.07 -14.47 12.07
C PHE A 125 -13.28 -13.69 11.53
N SER A 126 -14.46 -13.99 12.07
CA SER A 126 -15.69 -13.25 11.79
C SER A 126 -15.69 -11.92 12.52
N LEU A 127 -15.91 -10.84 11.79
CA LEU A 127 -16.06 -9.50 12.36
C LEU A 127 -17.34 -9.39 13.21
N GLU A 128 -18.44 -9.97 12.73
CA GLU A 128 -19.72 -9.98 13.45
C GLU A 128 -19.60 -10.69 14.80
N GLU A 129 -19.02 -11.89 14.82
CA GLU A 129 -18.80 -12.64 16.07
C GLU A 129 -17.88 -11.89 17.03
N PHE A 130 -16.80 -11.32 16.52
CA PHE A 130 -15.90 -10.51 17.30
C PHE A 130 -16.61 -9.31 17.93
N LEU A 131 -17.49 -8.66 17.19
CA LEU A 131 -18.23 -7.48 17.69
C LEU A 131 -19.32 -7.88 18.70
N ARG A 132 -19.96 -9.02 18.51
CA ARG A 132 -21.10 -9.45 19.33
C ARG A 132 -20.70 -9.80 20.77
N ASP A 133 -19.76 -10.69 20.95
CA ASP A 133 -19.46 -11.27 22.27
C ASP A 133 -17.99 -11.11 22.71
N GLY A 134 -17.13 -10.63 21.85
CA GLY A 134 -15.72 -10.40 22.16
C GLY A 134 -14.89 -11.66 22.16
N THR A 135 -15.48 -12.79 21.87
CA THR A 135 -14.75 -14.03 21.69
C THR A 135 -14.11 -14.02 20.31
N LEU A 136 -12.81 -14.09 20.27
CA LEU A 136 -12.07 -14.15 19.01
C LEU A 136 -11.77 -15.62 18.71
N GLU A 137 -12.62 -16.25 17.94
CA GLU A 137 -12.32 -17.58 17.38
C GLU A 137 -11.42 -17.38 16.15
N ILE A 138 -10.10 -17.35 16.39
CA ILE A 138 -9.11 -17.17 15.33
C ILE A 138 -8.86 -18.51 14.65
N GLN A 139 -9.18 -18.58 13.38
CA GLN A 139 -8.70 -19.66 12.50
C GLN A 139 -7.27 -19.35 12.09
N MET A 140 -6.37 -20.31 12.28
CA MET A 140 -4.97 -20.19 11.91
C MET A 140 -4.64 -21.11 10.76
N GLU A 141 -4.12 -20.55 9.69
CA GLU A 141 -3.63 -21.29 8.52
C GLU A 141 -2.14 -21.02 8.36
N ALA A 142 -1.33 -22.07 8.24
CA ALA A 142 0.09 -21.91 7.93
C ALA A 142 0.23 -21.43 6.47
N LEU A 143 0.93 -20.32 6.29
CA LEU A 143 1.29 -19.84 4.97
C LEU A 143 2.43 -20.70 4.41
N ASP A 144 2.22 -21.34 3.27
CA ASP A 144 3.30 -21.99 2.52
C ASP A 144 4.13 -20.89 1.83
N LEU A 145 5.16 -20.44 2.53
CA LEU A 145 6.00 -19.32 2.08
C LEU A 145 7.29 -19.84 1.44
N PRO A 146 7.42 -19.81 0.11
CA PRO A 146 8.63 -20.19 -0.56
C PRO A 146 9.75 -19.18 -0.28
N GLY A 147 10.82 -19.59 0.37
CA GLY A 147 12.05 -18.80 0.54
C GLY A 147 11.83 -17.45 1.24
N TRP A 148 12.26 -16.36 0.59
CA TRP A 148 12.12 -15.00 1.11
C TRP A 148 10.83 -14.36 0.61
N CYS A 149 9.70 -14.83 1.10
CA CYS A 149 8.41 -14.19 0.84
C CYS A 149 8.30 -12.91 1.68
N THR A 150 8.09 -11.79 1.00
CA THR A 150 7.95 -10.48 1.66
C THR A 150 6.49 -10.04 1.76
N TYR A 151 5.61 -10.73 1.05
CA TYR A 151 4.19 -10.40 0.99
C TYR A 151 3.39 -11.65 0.58
N ALA A 152 2.30 -11.90 1.27
CA ALA A 152 1.32 -12.91 0.91
C ALA A 152 -0.08 -12.36 1.18
N MET A 153 -1.00 -12.55 0.26
CA MET A 153 -2.38 -12.11 0.40
C MET A 153 -3.31 -12.96 -0.46
N ARG A 154 -4.55 -13.14 0.02
CA ARG A 154 -5.62 -13.73 -0.77
C ARG A 154 -6.38 -12.63 -1.50
N THR A 155 -6.66 -12.83 -2.78
CA THR A 155 -7.48 -11.92 -3.56
C THR A 155 -8.95 -12.04 -3.17
N PRO A 156 -9.81 -11.09 -3.53
CA PRO A 156 -11.27 -11.22 -3.34
C PRO A 156 -11.88 -12.46 -4.01
N LYS A 157 -11.21 -13.01 -5.03
CA LYS A 157 -11.60 -14.27 -5.69
C LYS A 157 -11.14 -15.54 -4.96
N GLY A 158 -10.36 -15.38 -3.90
CA GLY A 158 -9.79 -16.51 -3.15
C GLY A 158 -8.44 -16.99 -3.68
N ASP A 159 -7.90 -16.40 -4.75
CA ASP A 159 -6.58 -16.73 -5.25
C ASP A 159 -5.49 -16.24 -4.29
N GLU A 160 -4.38 -16.97 -4.23
CA GLU A 160 -3.24 -16.63 -3.38
C GLU A 160 -2.17 -15.90 -4.18
N ILE A 161 -1.74 -14.72 -3.72
CA ILE A 161 -0.59 -14.03 -4.30
C ILE A 161 0.55 -13.96 -3.29
N ARG A 162 1.75 -14.26 -3.77
CA ARG A 162 3.00 -14.18 -3.00
C ARG A 162 4.03 -13.33 -3.74
N LEU A 163 4.66 -12.44 -3.02
CA LEU A 163 5.81 -11.70 -3.50
C LEU A 163 7.08 -12.30 -2.90
N ILE A 164 7.91 -12.84 -3.75
CA ILE A 164 9.15 -13.50 -3.35
C ILE A 164 10.32 -12.62 -3.79
N SER A 165 11.07 -12.12 -2.83
CA SER A 165 12.32 -11.41 -3.08
C SER A 165 13.49 -12.34 -2.88
N ARG A 166 14.23 -12.62 -3.93
CA ARG A 166 15.53 -13.31 -3.82
C ARG A 166 16.61 -12.25 -3.70
N SER A 167 17.12 -12.03 -2.51
CA SER A 167 18.37 -11.29 -2.37
C SER A 167 19.50 -12.14 -2.96
N GLY A 168 20.23 -11.60 -3.94
CA GLY A 168 21.36 -12.28 -4.52
C GLY A 168 22.35 -12.71 -3.43
N LYS A 169 22.91 -13.91 -3.56
CA LYS A 169 24.11 -14.30 -2.81
C LYS A 169 25.25 -13.37 -3.23
N LYS A 170 26.24 -13.20 -2.38
CA LYS A 170 27.37 -12.26 -2.43
C LYS A 170 28.08 -12.07 -3.79
N ASP A 171 27.80 -12.87 -4.78
CA ASP A 171 28.46 -12.84 -6.08
C ASP A 171 27.47 -12.52 -7.18
N LEU A 172 27.30 -11.22 -7.49
CA LEU A 172 26.75 -10.69 -8.74
C LEU A 172 25.25 -10.94 -9.04
N ASP A 173 24.54 -11.73 -8.25
CA ASP A 173 23.13 -11.98 -8.51
C ASP A 173 22.28 -10.81 -7.99
N MET A 174 21.66 -10.13 -8.92
CA MET A 174 20.73 -9.06 -8.65
C MET A 174 19.53 -9.55 -7.86
N PRO A 175 18.99 -8.73 -6.95
CA PRO A 175 17.73 -9.07 -6.33
C PRO A 175 16.69 -9.30 -7.45
N GLN A 176 16.11 -10.47 -7.47
CA GLN A 176 15.03 -10.83 -8.36
C GLN A 176 13.74 -10.86 -7.57
N ARG A 177 12.71 -10.28 -8.15
CA ARG A 177 11.36 -10.42 -7.65
C ARG A 177 10.62 -11.45 -8.49
N THR A 178 9.98 -12.38 -7.84
CA THR A 178 8.99 -13.26 -8.44
C THR A 178 7.63 -12.98 -7.80
N ILE A 179 6.62 -12.76 -8.60
CA ILE A 179 5.24 -12.71 -8.15
C ILE A 179 4.62 -14.05 -8.52
N GLN A 180 4.11 -14.78 -7.55
CA GLN A 180 3.37 -16.00 -7.76
C GLN A 180 1.89 -15.75 -7.56
N LEU A 181 1.07 -16.27 -8.45
CA LEU A 181 -0.38 -16.37 -8.35
C LEU A 181 -0.76 -17.84 -8.32
N GLU A 182 -1.43 -18.26 -7.27
CA GLU A 182 -2.03 -19.58 -7.18
C GLU A 182 -3.54 -19.44 -7.32
N SER A 183 -4.07 -19.97 -8.41
CA SER A 183 -5.47 -19.82 -8.79
C SER A 183 -5.97 -21.15 -9.38
N GLU A 184 -7.12 -21.63 -8.92
CA GLU A 184 -7.79 -22.86 -9.41
C GLU A 184 -6.86 -24.09 -9.44
N GLY A 185 -5.91 -24.20 -8.50
CA GLY A 185 -4.95 -25.30 -8.43
C GLY A 185 -3.78 -25.19 -9.41
N ALA A 186 -3.66 -24.10 -10.12
CA ALA A 186 -2.50 -23.78 -10.99
C ALA A 186 -1.65 -22.68 -10.35
N THR A 187 -0.34 -22.78 -10.53
CA THR A 187 0.61 -21.75 -10.11
C THR A 187 1.15 -21.02 -11.34
N TYR A 188 0.96 -19.72 -11.35
CA TYR A 188 1.50 -18.81 -12.36
C TYR A 188 2.61 -17.98 -11.76
N GLU A 189 3.66 -17.73 -12.53
CA GLU A 189 4.79 -16.92 -12.07
C GLU A 189 5.09 -15.79 -13.04
N TYR A 190 5.32 -14.62 -12.49
CA TYR A 190 5.93 -13.50 -13.19
C TYR A 190 7.27 -13.21 -12.54
N THR A 191 8.34 -13.44 -13.28
CA THR A 191 9.70 -13.08 -12.86
C THR A 191 10.22 -11.99 -13.76
N GLU A 192 10.72 -10.92 -13.17
CA GLU A 192 11.34 -9.86 -13.96
C GLU A 192 12.58 -10.35 -14.67
N PRO A 193 12.73 -9.96 -15.95
CA PRO A 193 13.96 -10.25 -16.67
C PRO A 193 15.13 -9.55 -15.96
N ALA A 194 16.06 -10.35 -15.45
CA ALA A 194 17.15 -9.94 -14.55
C ALA A 194 18.10 -8.88 -15.11
N ILE A 195 18.02 -8.53 -16.39
CA ILE A 195 19.10 -7.83 -17.09
C ILE A 195 18.70 -6.44 -17.60
N GLU A 196 17.47 -6.23 -18.02
CA GLU A 196 17.06 -5.00 -18.72
C GLU A 196 16.59 -3.88 -17.80
N ASP A 197 16.20 -4.18 -16.56
CA ASP A 197 15.65 -3.20 -15.65
C ASP A 197 16.18 -3.37 -14.22
N ARG A 198 17.48 -3.20 -14.05
CA ARG A 198 18.19 -3.34 -12.76
C ARG A 198 17.63 -2.47 -11.66
N GLU A 199 17.20 -1.27 -12.02
CA GLU A 199 16.57 -0.34 -11.07
C GLU A 199 15.24 -0.87 -10.57
N ILE A 200 14.44 -1.51 -11.44
CA ILE A 200 13.16 -2.10 -11.07
C ILE A 200 13.36 -3.31 -10.16
N ALA A 201 14.35 -4.15 -10.43
CA ALA A 201 14.64 -5.30 -9.57
C ALA A 201 15.03 -4.85 -8.15
N PHE A 202 15.85 -3.81 -8.04
CA PHE A 202 16.18 -3.23 -6.74
C PHE A 202 14.95 -2.58 -6.08
N PHE A 203 14.21 -1.78 -6.81
CA PHE A 203 12.98 -1.16 -6.36
C PHE A 203 11.96 -2.21 -5.91
N ALA A 204 11.82 -3.29 -6.69
CA ALA A 204 10.96 -4.41 -6.36
C ALA A 204 11.32 -5.09 -5.04
N SER A 205 12.59 -5.16 -4.68
CA SER A 205 13.03 -5.72 -3.39
C SER A 205 12.65 -4.84 -2.20
N LEU A 206 12.37 -3.56 -2.44
CA LEU A 206 11.98 -2.57 -1.44
C LEU A 206 10.47 -2.28 -1.43
N GLN A 207 9.70 -2.95 -2.26
CA GLN A 207 8.26 -2.72 -2.38
C GLN A 207 7.50 -3.00 -1.10
N ARG A 208 6.49 -2.19 -0.84
CA ARG A 208 5.75 -2.22 0.41
C ARG A 208 4.25 -2.10 0.25
N SER A 209 3.74 -1.83 -0.94
CA SER A 209 2.30 -1.69 -1.16
C SER A 209 1.85 -2.46 -2.38
N ILE A 210 0.99 -3.42 -2.14
CA ILE A 210 0.31 -4.23 -3.15
C ILE A 210 -1.16 -4.21 -2.80
N VAL A 211 -1.99 -3.90 -3.78
CA VAL A 211 -3.44 -3.93 -3.63
C VAL A 211 -4.10 -4.47 -4.90
N TYR A 212 -5.32 -4.96 -4.77
CA TYR A 212 -6.11 -5.52 -5.86
C TYR A 212 -7.25 -4.59 -6.23
N SER A 213 -7.75 -4.74 -7.45
CA SER A 213 -9.09 -4.25 -7.78
C SER A 213 -10.14 -5.00 -6.94
N PRO A 214 -11.28 -4.37 -6.62
CA PRO A 214 -12.34 -5.02 -5.84
C PRO A 214 -12.82 -6.34 -6.44
N ASP A 215 -12.80 -6.45 -7.77
CA ASP A 215 -13.16 -7.68 -8.50
C ASP A 215 -12.04 -8.75 -8.52
N GLY A 216 -10.85 -8.45 -7.97
CA GLY A 216 -9.71 -9.37 -7.93
C GLY A 216 -9.08 -9.69 -9.29
N THR A 217 -9.43 -8.97 -10.36
CA THR A 217 -8.89 -9.24 -11.71
C THR A 217 -7.59 -8.51 -12.00
N ARG A 218 -7.29 -7.48 -11.24
CA ARG A 218 -6.11 -6.63 -11.41
C ARG A 218 -5.38 -6.43 -10.09
N MET A 219 -4.10 -6.19 -10.20
CA MET A 219 -3.23 -5.87 -9.07
C MET A 219 -2.37 -4.67 -9.42
N VAL A 220 -2.13 -3.82 -8.47
CA VAL A 220 -1.16 -2.75 -8.56
C VAL A 220 -0.10 -2.89 -7.48
N VAL A 221 1.13 -2.63 -7.90
CA VAL A 221 2.31 -2.68 -7.03
C VAL A 221 3.01 -1.34 -7.11
N SER A 222 3.33 -0.79 -5.95
CA SER A 222 4.12 0.44 -5.83
C SER A 222 5.13 0.31 -4.71
N GLY A 223 6.13 1.16 -4.70
CA GLY A 223 7.14 1.14 -3.67
C GLY A 223 7.76 2.50 -3.41
N VAL A 224 8.38 2.60 -2.26
CA VAL A 224 9.25 3.68 -1.82
C VAL A 224 10.65 3.07 -1.72
N PRO A 225 11.66 3.63 -2.25
CA PRO A 225 11.95 5.02 -2.67
C PRO A 225 11.57 5.31 -4.13
N GLY A 226 11.48 6.58 -4.47
CA GLY A 226 11.01 7.00 -5.78
C GLY A 226 9.50 6.74 -5.98
N PHE A 227 9.06 6.58 -7.21
CA PHE A 227 7.68 6.21 -7.49
C PHE A 227 7.57 5.49 -8.83
N ILE A 228 7.37 4.20 -8.76
CA ILE A 228 7.06 3.34 -9.90
C ILE A 228 5.73 2.66 -9.61
N LEU A 229 4.84 2.69 -10.58
CA LEU A 229 3.53 2.05 -10.49
C LEU A 229 3.47 0.93 -11.53
N GLU A 230 3.29 -0.29 -11.08
CA GLU A 230 3.15 -1.47 -11.94
C GLU A 230 1.74 -2.03 -11.81
N ILE A 231 1.10 -2.27 -12.95
CA ILE A 231 -0.26 -2.79 -13.00
C ILE A 231 -0.23 -4.14 -13.71
N PHE A 232 -0.82 -5.12 -13.07
CA PHE A 232 -0.91 -6.50 -13.55
C PHE A 232 -2.36 -6.87 -13.82
N ASN A 233 -2.56 -7.71 -14.84
CA ASN A 233 -3.78 -8.47 -15.05
C ASN A 233 -3.58 -9.86 -14.42
N LEU A 234 -4.60 -10.36 -13.73
CA LEU A 234 -4.59 -11.65 -13.04
C LEU A 234 -5.53 -12.67 -13.69
N GLU A 235 -6.27 -12.28 -14.73
CA GLU A 235 -7.16 -13.20 -15.43
C GLU A 235 -6.38 -14.18 -16.31
N GLY A 236 -6.53 -15.48 -16.02
CA GLY A 236 -5.85 -16.54 -16.75
C GLY A 236 -4.34 -16.62 -16.51
N GLY A 237 -3.88 -16.05 -15.41
CA GLY A 237 -2.47 -16.03 -15.01
C GLY A 237 -2.04 -14.66 -14.54
N ILE A 238 -0.73 -14.41 -14.48
CA ILE A 238 -0.17 -13.12 -14.08
C ILE A 238 0.59 -12.47 -15.24
N GLN A 239 0.17 -11.29 -15.63
CA GLN A 239 0.79 -10.54 -16.70
C GLN A 239 0.93 -9.07 -16.35
N ARG A 240 2.15 -8.51 -16.39
CA ARG A 240 2.36 -7.07 -16.26
C ARG A 240 1.80 -6.34 -17.48
N LYS A 241 0.75 -5.56 -17.26
CA LYS A 241 0.08 -4.79 -18.32
C LYS A 241 0.74 -3.42 -18.54
N THR A 242 1.12 -2.76 -17.44
CA THR A 242 1.60 -1.37 -17.49
C THR A 242 2.69 -1.17 -16.45
N ILE A 243 3.69 -0.36 -16.81
CA ILE A 243 4.66 0.19 -15.87
C ILE A 243 4.76 1.70 -16.12
N LYS A 244 4.62 2.47 -15.08
CA LYS A 244 4.81 3.94 -15.08
C LYS A 244 5.96 4.29 -14.16
N ARG A 245 6.96 4.97 -14.70
CA ARG A 245 8.13 5.46 -13.98
C ARG A 245 7.97 6.94 -13.74
N PHE A 246 7.54 7.30 -12.53
CA PHE A 246 7.29 8.71 -12.19
C PHE A 246 8.50 9.38 -11.54
N LEU A 247 9.07 8.76 -10.52
CA LEU A 247 10.22 9.31 -9.80
C LEU A 247 11.29 8.23 -9.66
N PRO A 248 12.55 8.55 -9.96
CA PRO A 248 13.63 7.57 -9.86
C PRO A 248 13.91 7.16 -8.40
N PRO A 249 14.28 5.90 -8.17
CA PRO A 249 14.63 5.43 -6.82
C PRO A 249 16.00 5.92 -6.35
N ALA A 250 16.75 6.67 -7.17
CA ALA A 250 18.09 7.19 -6.91
C ALA A 250 19.09 6.12 -6.42
N VAL A 251 19.15 5.04 -7.16
CA VAL A 251 20.00 3.89 -6.90
C VAL A 251 21.27 4.00 -7.71
N THR A 252 22.41 3.76 -7.08
CA THR A 252 23.72 3.63 -7.74
C THR A 252 24.25 2.22 -7.59
N LEU A 253 24.92 1.75 -8.62
CA LEU A 253 25.64 0.47 -8.59
C LEU A 253 27.13 0.75 -8.32
N GLU A 254 27.59 0.46 -7.11
CA GLU A 254 29.00 0.62 -6.71
C GLU A 254 29.58 -0.72 -6.30
N ASN A 255 30.69 -1.11 -6.93
CA ASN A 255 31.40 -2.36 -6.63
C ASN A 255 30.51 -3.62 -6.64
N GLY A 256 29.55 -3.67 -7.56
CA GLY A 256 28.59 -4.79 -7.67
C GLY A 256 27.47 -4.78 -6.63
N SER A 257 27.38 -3.76 -5.80
CA SER A 257 26.33 -3.58 -4.81
C SER A 257 25.46 -2.36 -5.15
N TYR A 258 24.14 -2.51 -5.01
CA TYR A 258 23.22 -1.39 -5.12
C TYR A 258 23.22 -0.59 -3.83
N THR A 259 23.50 0.70 -3.96
CA THR A 259 23.35 1.67 -2.89
C THR A 259 22.31 2.69 -3.28
N GLN A 260 21.50 3.11 -2.32
CA GLN A 260 20.56 4.19 -2.48
C GLN A 260 21.14 5.44 -1.88
N ASN A 261 21.23 6.51 -2.68
CA ASN A 261 21.68 7.80 -2.18
C ASN A 261 20.50 8.56 -1.55
N ASP A 262 20.80 9.63 -0.83
CA ASP A 262 19.82 10.45 -0.12
C ASP A 262 19.07 11.46 -1.00
N GLU A 263 19.35 11.45 -2.28
CA GLU A 263 18.78 12.39 -3.26
C GLU A 263 17.44 11.89 -3.83
N TYR A 264 17.03 10.65 -3.51
CA TYR A 264 15.74 10.18 -3.98
C TYR A 264 14.59 10.96 -3.34
N VAL A 265 13.58 11.23 -4.13
CA VAL A 265 12.34 11.85 -3.69
C VAL A 265 11.37 10.78 -3.24
N PHE A 266 10.73 10.99 -2.11
CA PHE A 266 9.62 10.15 -1.70
C PHE A 266 8.46 10.34 -2.67
N GLY A 267 8.03 9.27 -3.29
CA GLY A 267 6.90 9.28 -4.22
C GLY A 267 5.61 8.87 -3.56
N GLY A 268 5.10 7.72 -3.97
CA GLY A 268 3.87 7.14 -3.46
C GLY A 268 4.11 5.92 -2.58
N GLY A 269 3.21 5.72 -1.65
CA GLY A 269 3.13 4.54 -0.79
C GLY A 269 1.69 4.33 -0.37
N ASN A 270 1.42 3.28 0.41
CA ASN A 270 0.07 2.98 0.91
C ASN A 270 -1.02 3.19 -0.13
N LEU A 271 -1.23 2.14 -0.92
CA LEU A 271 -2.21 2.12 -1.99
C LEU A 271 -3.56 1.66 -1.47
N CYS A 272 -4.62 2.17 -2.07
CA CYS A 272 -5.92 1.50 -2.08
C CYS A 272 -6.56 1.67 -3.45
N THR A 273 -7.60 0.91 -3.73
CA THR A 273 -8.23 0.85 -5.04
C THR A 273 -9.73 0.85 -4.96
N THR A 274 -10.33 1.32 -6.03
CA THR A 274 -11.74 1.15 -6.35
C THR A 274 -11.86 0.51 -7.74
N GLU A 275 -13.07 0.28 -8.19
CA GLU A 275 -13.30 -0.22 -9.56
C GLU A 275 -12.70 0.69 -10.64
N LYS A 276 -12.64 2.00 -10.38
CA LYS A 276 -12.21 3.00 -11.35
C LYS A 276 -10.79 3.46 -11.17
N TYR A 277 -10.31 3.54 -9.93
CA TYR A 277 -9.10 4.27 -9.62
C TYR A 277 -8.15 3.54 -8.67
N ILE A 278 -6.91 3.94 -8.75
CA ILE A 278 -5.82 3.61 -7.84
C ILE A 278 -5.49 4.89 -7.07
N TYR A 279 -5.53 4.83 -5.75
CA TYR A 279 -5.18 5.92 -4.84
C TYR A 279 -3.86 5.60 -4.17
N SER A 280 -3.00 6.59 -4.07
CA SER A 280 -1.71 6.48 -3.40
C SER A 280 -1.52 7.65 -2.45
N ALA A 281 -1.17 7.38 -1.21
CA ALA A 281 -0.58 8.41 -0.38
C ALA A 281 0.71 8.89 -1.06
N TYR A 282 0.89 10.20 -1.26
CA TYR A 282 1.87 10.76 -2.17
C TYR A 282 2.59 11.97 -1.55
N ASP A 283 3.86 12.11 -1.85
CA ASP A 283 4.67 13.29 -1.53
C ASP A 283 5.12 13.99 -2.82
N GLY A 284 6.07 13.41 -3.53
CA GLY A 284 6.56 13.88 -4.82
C GLY A 284 7.54 15.07 -4.75
N GLU A 285 7.92 15.51 -3.57
CA GLU A 285 8.73 16.70 -3.38
C GLU A 285 9.90 16.49 -2.40
N ARG A 286 9.66 15.88 -1.23
CA ARG A 286 10.68 15.72 -0.20
C ARG A 286 11.71 14.66 -0.55
N THR A 287 12.97 15.00 -0.38
CA THR A 287 14.08 14.05 -0.47
C THR A 287 14.25 13.24 0.81
N ALA A 288 14.93 12.12 0.72
CA ALA A 288 15.29 11.33 1.90
C ALA A 288 16.17 12.12 2.89
N LYS A 289 17.02 13.01 2.35
CA LYS A 289 17.86 13.91 3.15
C LYS A 289 17.02 14.88 3.99
N GLU A 290 16.03 15.52 3.38
CA GLU A 290 15.11 16.44 4.08
C GLU A 290 14.26 15.69 5.11
N PHE A 291 13.78 14.50 4.78
CA PHE A 291 13.05 13.67 5.71
C PHE A 291 13.88 13.34 6.96
N ARG A 292 15.13 12.89 6.78
CA ARG A 292 16.01 12.62 7.93
C ARG A 292 16.30 13.88 8.75
N ALA A 293 16.52 14.99 8.10
CA ALA A 293 16.76 16.27 8.77
C ALA A 293 15.54 16.75 9.58
N SER A 294 14.34 16.35 9.21
CA SER A 294 13.11 16.73 9.93
C SER A 294 12.93 16.04 11.28
N GLY A 295 13.71 14.98 11.56
CA GLY A 295 13.58 14.17 12.77
C GLY A 295 12.32 13.29 12.82
N MET A 296 11.60 13.15 11.74
CA MET A 296 10.43 12.28 11.65
C MET A 296 10.86 10.79 11.66
N ASN A 297 10.14 9.98 12.42
CA ASN A 297 10.45 8.56 12.57
C ASN A 297 9.65 7.67 11.60
N CYS A 298 8.65 8.21 10.93
CA CYS A 298 7.82 7.48 9.97
C CYS A 298 7.53 8.36 8.75
N LEU A 299 7.38 7.70 7.61
CA LEU A 299 7.04 8.38 6.37
C LEU A 299 5.55 8.76 6.40
N LEU A 300 5.28 10.04 6.36
CA LEU A 300 3.95 10.62 6.31
C LEU A 300 3.82 11.47 5.06
N TYR A 301 2.72 11.31 4.37
CA TYR A 301 2.40 12.00 3.12
C TYR A 301 1.48 13.19 3.38
N ASP A 302 1.41 14.12 2.45
CA ASP A 302 0.52 15.30 2.51
C ASP A 302 -0.36 15.45 1.28
N LYS A 303 -0.33 14.43 0.41
CA LYS A 303 -1.13 14.41 -0.81
C LYS A 303 -1.72 13.01 -1.02
N ILE A 304 -2.78 12.93 -1.80
CA ILE A 304 -3.30 11.69 -2.37
C ILE A 304 -3.28 11.84 -3.88
N ALA A 305 -2.51 10.99 -4.53
CA ALA A 305 -2.43 10.90 -5.98
C ALA A 305 -3.41 9.83 -6.49
N VAL A 306 -4.18 10.15 -7.51
CA VAL A 306 -5.19 9.26 -8.09
C VAL A 306 -4.85 8.97 -9.54
N PHE A 307 -4.87 7.69 -9.88
CA PHE A 307 -4.58 7.19 -11.21
C PHE A 307 -5.72 6.31 -11.72
N ASP A 308 -5.91 6.25 -13.04
CA ASP A 308 -6.74 5.18 -13.62
C ASP A 308 -5.99 3.85 -13.67
N TRP A 309 -6.69 2.78 -14.04
CA TRP A 309 -6.10 1.44 -14.18
C TRP A 309 -5.18 1.27 -15.41
N ASP A 310 -4.95 2.32 -16.20
CA ASP A 310 -3.87 2.40 -17.18
C ASP A 310 -2.65 3.16 -16.61
N GLY A 311 -2.70 3.56 -15.33
CA GLY A 311 -1.66 4.28 -14.62
C GLY A 311 -1.54 5.75 -15.01
N ASN A 312 -2.57 6.34 -15.63
CA ASN A 312 -2.54 7.74 -15.99
C ASN A 312 -2.99 8.61 -14.81
N PRO A 313 -2.25 9.68 -14.47
CA PRO A 313 -2.63 10.61 -13.40
C PRO A 313 -3.97 11.30 -13.71
N LYS A 314 -4.86 11.36 -12.72
CA LYS A 314 -6.17 12.01 -12.80
C LYS A 314 -6.29 13.19 -11.85
N TYR A 315 -6.17 12.93 -10.55
CA TYR A 315 -6.39 13.92 -9.51
C TYR A 315 -5.24 13.95 -8.53
N LEU A 316 -4.94 15.13 -8.01
CA LEU A 316 -4.04 15.30 -6.88
C LEU A 316 -4.80 16.06 -5.78
N TYR A 317 -5.04 15.40 -4.67
CA TYR A 317 -5.64 15.99 -3.49
C TYR A 317 -4.56 16.39 -2.50
N LYS A 318 -4.61 17.63 -2.00
CA LYS A 318 -3.69 18.15 -0.98
C LYS A 318 -4.38 18.13 0.37
N SER A 319 -3.64 17.71 1.38
CA SER A 319 -4.09 17.56 2.76
C SER A 319 -3.35 18.54 3.67
N ASP A 320 -4.06 19.11 4.63
CA ASP A 320 -3.46 19.84 5.74
C ASP A 320 -2.92 18.91 6.83
N TYR A 321 -3.31 17.65 6.78
CA TYR A 321 -2.91 16.61 7.71
C TYR A 321 -1.91 15.66 7.07
N ARG A 322 -1.12 15.01 7.90
CA ARG A 322 -0.19 13.98 7.45
C ARG A 322 -0.89 12.64 7.34
N ILE A 323 -0.78 12.00 6.20
CA ILE A 323 -1.42 10.74 5.85
C ILE A 323 -0.43 9.61 6.08
N MET A 324 -0.79 8.61 6.86
CA MET A 324 0.00 7.41 7.08
C MET A 324 -0.56 6.22 6.31
N SER A 325 -1.88 6.06 6.32
CA SER A 325 -2.60 5.04 5.58
C SER A 325 -3.88 5.63 5.04
N LEU A 326 -4.46 5.00 4.03
CA LEU A 326 -5.71 5.45 3.44
C LEU A 326 -6.58 4.27 3.00
N SER A 327 -7.87 4.48 3.07
CA SER A 327 -8.90 3.62 2.49
C SER A 327 -9.92 4.51 1.80
N VAL A 328 -10.45 4.07 0.68
CA VAL A 328 -11.42 4.83 -0.11
C VAL A 328 -12.71 4.05 -0.25
N GLU A 329 -13.80 4.72 0.03
CA GLU A 329 -15.15 4.20 -0.12
C GLU A 329 -15.85 4.91 -1.29
N ASN A 330 -16.28 4.16 -2.29
CA ASN A 330 -17.15 4.64 -3.39
C ASN A 330 -16.62 5.81 -4.24
N ASP A 331 -15.31 6.00 -4.39
CA ASP A 331 -14.67 7.12 -5.11
C ASP A 331 -15.08 8.52 -4.60
N THR A 332 -15.75 8.63 -3.47
CA THR A 332 -16.29 9.88 -2.93
C THR A 332 -15.81 10.19 -1.51
N THR A 333 -15.39 9.19 -0.77
CA THR A 333 -14.93 9.32 0.61
C THR A 333 -13.58 8.62 0.77
N VAL A 334 -12.63 9.33 1.37
CA VAL A 334 -11.24 8.85 1.59
C VAL A 334 -10.97 8.80 3.09
#